data_5e3313adbdd14e7afbae6f803c8aaf20
#
_entry.id   5e3313adbdd14e7afbae6f803c8aaf20
#
_cell.length_a   1.000
_cell.length_b   1.000
_cell.length_c   1.000
_cell.angle_alpha   90.00
_cell.angle_beta   90.00
_cell.angle_gamma   90.00
#
_symmetry.space_group_name_H-M   'P 1'
#
loop_
_entity.id
_entity.type
_entity.pdbx_description
1 polymer ?
#
loop_
_entity_poly.entity_id
_entity_poly.type
_entity_poly.pdbx_seq_one_letter_code
_entity_poly.pdbx_strand_id
1 'polypeptide(L)'
;MASKSVAIVGGGIAGVTTAYFLAKKDYKVRLFDPEGIAYQCSYANGGQLSVCNAEVWNTYSNIIKGIKWINKASAPLAFRMDHWSWEKVKWIAGFIGATITNSYDYNTRKTIEWSLRSSKLYKKLIKELNLDFNQKDCG
;
A
#
# COMPACT_ATOMS: atom_id res chain seq x y z
N MET A 1 -19.79 28.79 -6.54
CA MET A 1 -18.57 28.47 -5.74
C MET A 1 -17.49 28.05 -6.71
N ALA A 2 -16.24 28.56 -6.59
CA ALA A 2 -15.14 28.12 -7.44
C ALA A 2 -14.86 26.66 -7.20
N SER A 3 -14.88 25.82 -8.25
CA SER A 3 -14.54 24.39 -8.11
C SER A 3 -13.07 24.28 -7.76
N LYS A 4 -12.77 23.61 -6.64
CA LYS A 4 -11.39 23.33 -6.22
C LYS A 4 -10.71 22.45 -7.26
N SER A 5 -9.49 22.79 -7.66
CA SER A 5 -8.69 21.99 -8.59
C SER A 5 -7.60 21.21 -7.83
N VAL A 6 -7.38 19.96 -8.23
CA VAL A 6 -6.40 19.06 -7.65
C VAL A 6 -5.54 18.46 -8.75
N ALA A 7 -4.22 18.50 -8.55
CA ALA A 7 -3.26 17.78 -9.38
C ALA A 7 -2.82 16.50 -8.64
N ILE A 8 -2.85 15.38 -9.34
CA ILE A 8 -2.41 14.08 -8.82
C ILE A 8 -1.22 13.65 -9.66
N VAL A 9 -0.12 13.31 -9.03
CA VAL A 9 1.08 12.77 -9.68
C VAL A 9 1.14 11.27 -9.40
N GLY A 10 1.16 10.48 -10.47
CA GLY A 10 1.13 9.02 -10.43
C GLY A 10 -0.23 8.44 -10.85
N GLY A 11 -0.25 7.74 -11.98
CA GLY A 11 -1.43 7.11 -12.59
C GLY A 11 -1.64 5.65 -12.17
N GLY A 12 -1.01 5.19 -11.10
CA GLY A 12 -1.26 3.87 -10.53
C GLY A 12 -2.62 3.78 -9.83
N ILE A 13 -2.93 2.61 -9.27
CA ILE A 13 -4.24 2.34 -8.64
C ILE A 13 -4.62 3.38 -7.59
N ALA A 14 -3.67 3.85 -6.78
CA ALA A 14 -3.91 4.87 -5.77
C ALA A 14 -4.28 6.23 -6.39
N GLY A 15 -3.55 6.66 -7.44
CA GLY A 15 -3.83 7.92 -8.14
C GLY A 15 -5.16 7.90 -8.88
N VAL A 16 -5.44 6.83 -9.60
CA VAL A 16 -6.70 6.66 -10.36
C VAL A 16 -7.91 6.62 -9.43
N THR A 17 -7.87 5.85 -8.36
CA THR A 17 -8.99 5.78 -7.40
C THR A 17 -9.18 7.10 -6.67
N THR A 18 -8.10 7.80 -6.31
CA THR A 18 -8.17 9.13 -5.71
C THR A 18 -8.80 10.13 -6.68
N ALA A 19 -8.36 10.11 -7.95
CA ALA A 19 -8.93 10.97 -9.00
C ALA A 19 -10.44 10.74 -9.17
N TYR A 20 -10.85 9.48 -9.24
CA TYR A 20 -12.25 9.10 -9.36
C TYR A 20 -13.11 9.65 -8.21
N PHE A 21 -12.69 9.40 -6.96
CA PHE A 21 -13.49 9.86 -5.81
C PHE A 21 -13.48 11.37 -5.62
N LEU A 22 -12.43 12.08 -6.04
CA LEU A 22 -12.41 13.54 -6.05
C LEU A 22 -13.29 14.12 -7.14
N ALA A 23 -13.24 13.55 -8.35
CA ALA A 23 -14.13 13.95 -9.44
C ALA A 23 -15.62 13.76 -9.07
N LYS A 24 -15.93 12.68 -8.37
CA LYS A 24 -17.28 12.41 -7.83
C LYS A 24 -17.76 13.45 -6.79
N LYS A 25 -16.84 14.25 -6.25
CA LYS A 25 -17.10 15.37 -5.32
C LYS A 25 -16.96 16.74 -5.99
N ASP A 26 -17.10 16.80 -7.31
CA ASP A 26 -17.05 18.03 -8.12
C ASP A 26 -15.71 18.78 -8.07
N TYR A 27 -14.60 18.08 -7.75
CA TYR A 27 -13.27 18.62 -7.92
C TYR A 27 -12.83 18.55 -9.38
N LYS A 28 -12.15 19.60 -9.87
CA LYS A 28 -11.42 19.54 -11.14
C LYS A 28 -10.12 18.78 -10.92
N VAL A 29 -10.03 17.55 -11.41
CA VAL A 29 -8.86 16.70 -11.22
C VAL A 29 -8.03 16.65 -12.48
N ARG A 30 -6.70 16.80 -12.32
CA ARG A 30 -5.69 16.52 -13.35
C ARG A 30 -4.77 15.42 -12.84
N LEU A 31 -4.66 14.34 -13.60
CA LEU A 31 -3.76 13.22 -13.32
C LEU A 31 -2.55 13.30 -14.26
N PHE A 32 -1.36 13.20 -13.70
CA PHE A 32 -0.09 13.22 -14.43
C PHE A 32 0.66 11.94 -14.17
N ASP A 33 1.06 11.26 -15.25
CA ASP A 33 1.93 10.09 -15.20
C ASP A 33 2.83 10.07 -16.43
N PRO A 34 4.15 9.90 -16.28
CA PRO A 34 5.09 9.94 -17.39
C PRO A 34 4.97 8.74 -18.34
N GLU A 35 4.48 7.60 -17.86
CA GLU A 35 4.44 6.35 -18.63
C GLU A 35 3.00 5.90 -18.98
N GLY A 36 2.00 6.68 -18.52
CA GLY A 36 0.61 6.37 -18.76
C GLY A 36 -0.11 5.76 -17.55
N ILE A 37 -1.43 5.68 -17.65
CA ILE A 37 -2.30 5.24 -16.55
C ILE A 37 -2.22 3.72 -16.39
N ALA A 38 -2.11 3.27 -15.15
CA ALA A 38 -2.04 1.88 -14.74
C ALA A 38 -0.84 1.08 -15.27
N TYR A 39 0.20 1.76 -15.70
CA TYR A 39 1.49 1.15 -16.06
C TYR A 39 2.28 0.70 -14.82
N GLN A 40 3.40 0.02 -15.00
CA GLN A 40 4.32 -0.45 -13.95
C GLN A 40 3.66 -1.37 -12.90
N CYS A 41 3.80 -1.06 -11.61
CA CYS A 41 3.34 -1.92 -10.51
C CYS A 41 1.85 -2.20 -10.53
N SER A 42 1.01 -1.29 -11.02
CA SER A 42 -0.43 -1.52 -11.11
C SER A 42 -0.81 -2.50 -12.21
N TYR A 43 0.00 -2.59 -13.26
CA TYR A 43 -0.14 -3.60 -14.31
C TYR A 43 0.52 -4.93 -13.93
N ALA A 44 1.73 -4.85 -13.34
CA ALA A 44 2.57 -6.00 -13.04
C ALA A 44 2.43 -6.45 -11.57
N ASN A 45 1.20 -6.66 -11.10
CA ASN A 45 0.94 -7.21 -9.77
C ASN A 45 0.02 -8.44 -9.84
N GLY A 46 -0.09 -9.17 -8.74
CA GLY A 46 -0.91 -10.38 -8.68
C GLY A 46 -2.42 -10.13 -8.62
N GLY A 47 -2.89 -8.88 -8.59
CA GLY A 47 -4.31 -8.52 -8.52
C GLY A 47 -5.06 -9.05 -7.30
N GLN A 48 -4.34 -9.45 -6.26
CA GLN A 48 -4.92 -10.12 -5.09
C GLN A 48 -5.41 -9.11 -4.05
N LEU A 49 -6.66 -9.23 -3.64
CA LEU A 49 -7.25 -8.50 -2.52
C LEU A 49 -7.26 -9.40 -1.28
N SER A 50 -6.18 -9.35 -0.50
CA SER A 50 -6.02 -10.16 0.71
C SER A 50 -6.27 -9.34 1.97
N VAL A 51 -7.48 -9.38 2.49
CA VAL A 51 -7.78 -8.77 3.80
C VAL A 51 -7.11 -9.52 4.94
N CYS A 52 -6.91 -10.84 4.81
CA CYS A 52 -6.26 -11.70 5.80
C CYS A 52 -4.76 -11.43 5.97
N ASN A 53 -4.09 -10.82 4.99
CA ASN A 53 -2.66 -10.46 5.07
C ASN A 53 -2.45 -9.03 5.58
N ALA A 54 -3.28 -8.57 6.50
CA ALA A 54 -3.22 -7.22 7.04
C ALA A 54 -2.30 -7.09 8.27
N GLU A 55 -1.58 -8.14 8.66
CA GLU A 55 -0.63 -8.10 9.76
C GLU A 55 0.52 -7.15 9.47
N VAL A 56 0.89 -6.36 10.48
CA VAL A 56 2.06 -5.47 10.38
C VAL A 56 3.35 -6.23 10.70
N TRP A 57 4.46 -5.77 10.15
CA TRP A 57 5.72 -6.50 10.21
C TRP A 57 6.58 -6.21 11.45
N ASN A 58 6.18 -5.27 12.29
CA ASN A 58 6.92 -4.86 13.48
C ASN A 58 6.77 -5.87 14.63
N THR A 59 7.34 -7.05 14.45
CA THR A 59 7.37 -8.12 15.46
C THR A 59 8.81 -8.47 15.85
N TYR A 60 9.01 -8.95 17.07
CA TYR A 60 10.32 -9.45 17.52
C TYR A 60 10.87 -10.57 16.62
N SER A 61 10.00 -11.47 16.15
CA SER A 61 10.38 -12.52 15.22
C SER A 61 10.96 -11.97 13.91
N ASN A 62 10.37 -10.89 13.39
CA ASN A 62 10.83 -10.27 12.15
C ASN A 62 12.14 -9.49 12.36
N ILE A 63 12.38 -8.90 13.54
CA ILE A 63 13.69 -8.32 13.87
C ILE A 63 14.77 -9.41 13.85
N ILE A 64 14.54 -10.54 14.51
CA ILE A 64 15.49 -11.65 14.54
C ILE A 64 15.74 -12.21 13.13
N LYS A 65 14.68 -12.38 12.33
CA LYS A 65 14.81 -12.78 10.92
C LYS A 65 15.62 -11.77 10.12
N GLY A 66 15.34 -10.48 10.29
CA GLY A 66 16.07 -9.40 9.62
C GLY A 66 17.56 -9.45 9.91
N ILE A 67 17.95 -9.64 11.17
CA ILE A 67 19.35 -9.81 11.56
C ILE A 67 19.98 -11.04 10.90
N LYS A 68 19.27 -12.17 10.87
CA LYS A 68 19.74 -13.40 10.23
C LYS A 68 19.87 -13.29 8.70
N TRP A 69 19.16 -12.34 8.10
CA TRP A 69 19.13 -12.12 6.64
C TRP A 69 20.09 -11.02 6.18
N ILE A 70 20.79 -10.36 7.11
CA ILE A 70 21.81 -9.38 6.76
C ILE A 70 22.83 -10.03 5.83
N ASN A 71 23.08 -9.40 4.69
CA ASN A 71 24.03 -9.83 3.66
C ASN A 71 23.76 -11.22 3.03
N LYS A 72 22.57 -11.79 3.19
CA LYS A 72 22.19 -13.02 2.48
C LYS A 72 21.47 -12.68 1.18
N ALA A 73 22.11 -12.95 0.05
CA ALA A 73 21.53 -12.68 -1.28
C ALA A 73 20.27 -13.54 -1.57
N SER A 74 20.14 -14.72 -0.93
CA SER A 74 18.99 -15.62 -1.09
C SER A 74 17.83 -15.33 -0.14
N ALA A 75 17.94 -14.30 0.71
CA ALA A 75 16.87 -13.96 1.64
C ALA A 75 15.69 -13.29 0.92
N PRO A 76 14.45 -13.57 1.36
CA PRO A 76 13.26 -12.91 0.79
C PRO A 76 13.29 -11.39 0.90
N LEU A 77 13.97 -10.86 1.91
CA LEU A 77 14.24 -9.45 2.12
C LEU A 77 15.74 -9.25 2.30
N ALA A 78 16.44 -8.78 1.28
CA ALA A 78 17.86 -8.50 1.36
C ALA A 78 18.10 -7.15 2.05
N PHE A 79 18.62 -7.17 3.27
CA PHE A 79 19.03 -5.97 3.98
C PHE A 79 20.52 -5.72 3.70
N ARG A 80 20.82 -4.74 2.84
CA ARG A 80 22.19 -4.38 2.49
C ARG A 80 22.73 -3.33 3.45
N MET A 81 23.91 -3.59 4.01
CA MET A 81 24.63 -2.70 4.94
C MET A 81 25.69 -1.83 4.25
N ASP A 82 25.77 -1.91 2.92
CA ASP A 82 26.79 -1.25 2.11
C ASP A 82 26.65 0.28 2.03
N HIS A 83 25.44 0.79 2.19
CA HIS A 83 25.18 2.23 2.17
C HIS A 83 24.40 2.66 3.43
N TRP A 84 25.05 3.41 4.29
CA TRP A 84 24.42 4.03 5.45
C TRP A 84 23.95 5.43 5.12
N SER A 85 22.66 5.70 5.36
CA SER A 85 22.09 7.03 5.36
C SER A 85 21.44 7.32 6.72
N TRP A 86 21.32 8.60 7.05
CA TRP A 86 20.62 9.01 8.27
C TRP A 86 19.15 8.59 8.28
N GLU A 87 18.50 8.60 7.12
CA GLU A 87 17.14 8.11 6.92
C GLU A 87 17.03 6.63 7.25
N LYS A 88 17.99 5.82 6.81
CA LYS A 88 18.04 4.38 7.10
C LYS A 88 18.17 4.11 8.60
N VAL A 89 19.01 4.87 9.30
CA VAL A 89 19.16 4.77 10.76
C VAL A 89 17.85 5.13 11.47
N LYS A 90 17.22 6.25 11.08
CA LYS A 90 15.92 6.67 11.62
C LYS A 90 14.84 5.61 11.39
N TRP A 91 14.81 5.03 10.20
CA TRP A 91 13.82 4.00 9.86
C TRP A 91 14.01 2.75 10.73
N ILE A 92 15.25 2.27 10.90
CA ILE A 92 15.58 1.12 11.77
C ILE A 92 15.17 1.41 13.22
N ALA A 93 15.57 2.58 13.75
CA ALA A 93 15.22 2.99 15.09
C ALA A 93 13.70 3.07 15.30
N GLY A 94 12.96 3.62 14.33
CA GLY A 94 11.51 3.68 14.33
C GLY A 94 10.87 2.30 14.30
N PHE A 95 11.40 1.39 13.48
CA PHE A 95 10.90 0.01 13.39
C PHE A 95 11.10 -0.76 14.71
N ILE A 96 12.28 -0.65 15.30
CA ILE A 96 12.58 -1.25 16.61
C ILE A 96 11.71 -0.62 17.69
N GLY A 97 11.60 0.71 17.73
CA GLY A 97 10.76 1.44 18.67
C GLY A 97 9.28 1.01 18.58
N ALA A 98 8.73 0.89 17.39
CA ALA A 98 7.37 0.40 17.17
C ALA A 98 7.17 -1.05 17.66
N THR A 99 8.20 -1.89 17.59
CA THR A 99 8.15 -3.26 18.11
C THR A 99 8.16 -3.27 19.65
N ILE A 100 9.03 -2.46 20.27
CA ILE A 100 9.17 -2.40 21.74
C ILE A 100 7.92 -1.81 22.40
N THR A 101 7.29 -0.80 21.78
CA THR A 101 6.07 -0.17 22.31
C THR A 101 4.82 -1.02 22.16
N ASN A 102 4.95 -2.26 21.70
CA ASN A 102 3.84 -3.22 21.51
C ASN A 102 2.67 -2.67 20.69
N SER A 103 2.98 -1.82 19.70
CA SER A 103 2.00 -1.22 18.81
C SER A 103 1.45 -2.20 17.75
N TYR A 104 1.94 -3.46 17.77
CA TYR A 104 1.56 -4.50 16.81
C TYR A 104 0.05 -4.73 16.75
N ASP A 105 -0.60 -4.99 17.90
CA ASP A 105 -2.03 -5.28 17.95
C ASP A 105 -2.86 -4.08 17.48
N TYR A 106 -2.52 -2.89 17.93
CA TYR A 106 -3.20 -1.67 17.51
C TYR A 106 -3.08 -1.44 16.01
N ASN A 107 -1.87 -1.52 15.47
CA ASN A 107 -1.61 -1.29 14.06
C ASN A 107 -2.26 -2.37 13.19
N THR A 108 -2.17 -3.65 13.59
CA THR A 108 -2.81 -4.76 12.87
C THR A 108 -4.33 -4.59 12.84
N ARG A 109 -4.97 -4.26 13.96
CA ARG A 109 -6.41 -3.98 14.00
C ARG A 109 -6.80 -2.83 13.07
N LYS A 110 -6.02 -1.75 13.05
CA LYS A 110 -6.26 -0.61 12.14
C LYS A 110 -6.09 -1.00 10.67
N THR A 111 -5.08 -1.79 10.36
CA THR A 111 -4.86 -2.27 8.98
C THR A 111 -5.99 -3.19 8.53
N ILE A 112 -6.48 -4.09 9.40
CA ILE A 112 -7.63 -4.96 9.12
C ILE A 112 -8.89 -4.09 8.90
N GLU A 113 -9.17 -3.12 9.76
CA GLU A 113 -10.31 -2.21 9.61
C GLU A 113 -10.30 -1.51 8.25
N TRP A 114 -9.15 -0.97 7.86
CA TRP A 114 -9.00 -0.28 6.57
C TRP A 114 -9.09 -1.23 5.38
N SER A 115 -8.52 -2.43 5.49
CA SER A 115 -8.60 -3.45 4.45
C SER A 115 -10.04 -3.92 4.20
N LEU A 116 -10.81 -4.14 5.27
CA LEU A 116 -12.23 -4.47 5.19
C LEU A 116 -13.04 -3.33 4.56
N ARG A 117 -12.77 -2.09 4.96
CA ARG A 117 -13.41 -0.92 4.38
C ARG A 117 -13.07 -0.77 2.90
N SER A 118 -11.80 -0.95 2.54
CA SER A 118 -11.34 -0.90 1.15
C SER A 118 -12.02 -1.98 0.31
N SER A 119 -12.08 -3.22 0.79
CA SER A 119 -12.76 -4.31 0.11
C SER A 119 -14.25 -4.02 -0.15
N LYS A 120 -14.96 -3.47 0.84
CA LYS A 120 -16.36 -3.05 0.67
C LYS A 120 -16.53 -1.96 -0.39
N LEU A 121 -15.66 -0.95 -0.35
CA LEU A 121 -15.69 0.15 -1.35
C LEU A 121 -15.36 -0.36 -2.74
N TYR A 122 -14.41 -1.28 -2.87
CA TYR A 122 -14.04 -1.89 -4.14
C TYR A 122 -15.20 -2.69 -4.73
N LYS A 123 -15.85 -3.57 -3.95
CA LYS A 123 -17.03 -4.32 -4.39
C LYS A 123 -18.18 -3.41 -4.82
N LYS A 124 -18.37 -2.27 -4.12
CA LYS A 124 -19.35 -1.26 -4.51
C LYS A 124 -18.97 -0.59 -5.84
N LEU A 125 -17.70 -0.24 -6.02
CA LEU A 125 -17.20 0.40 -7.24
C LEU A 125 -17.37 -0.49 -8.47
N ILE A 126 -17.03 -1.78 -8.35
CA ILE A 126 -17.23 -2.76 -9.43
C ILE A 126 -18.69 -2.79 -9.90
N LYS A 127 -19.61 -2.86 -8.94
CA LYS A 127 -21.06 -2.87 -9.25
C LYS A 127 -21.53 -1.56 -9.87
N GLU A 128 -21.07 -0.44 -9.34
CA GLU A 128 -21.45 0.91 -9.77
C GLU A 128 -20.99 1.20 -11.21
N LEU A 129 -19.77 0.77 -11.54
CA LEU A 129 -19.16 1.00 -12.84
C LEU A 129 -19.42 -0.15 -13.84
N ASN A 130 -20.10 -1.21 -13.41
CA ASN A 130 -20.32 -2.42 -14.20
C ASN A 130 -19.01 -2.95 -14.82
N LEU A 131 -17.95 -3.03 -13.98
CA LEU A 131 -16.63 -3.46 -14.44
C LEU A 131 -16.65 -4.98 -14.69
N ASP A 132 -16.31 -5.36 -15.92
CA ASP A 132 -16.10 -6.76 -16.31
C ASP A 132 -14.59 -7.02 -16.45
N PHE A 133 -14.05 -7.83 -15.56
CA PHE A 133 -12.66 -8.29 -15.59
C PHE A 133 -12.63 -9.65 -14.88
N ASN A 134 -11.65 -10.49 -15.20
CA ASN A 134 -11.54 -11.88 -14.72
C ASN A 134 -11.42 -11.97 -13.18
N GLN A 135 -12.36 -11.38 -12.46
CA GLN A 135 -12.41 -11.47 -10.99
C GLN A 135 -12.89 -12.86 -10.58
N LYS A 136 -12.18 -13.47 -9.65
CA LYS A 136 -12.58 -14.71 -8.98
C LYS A 136 -12.63 -14.46 -7.48
N ASP A 137 -13.75 -14.74 -6.84
CA ASP A 137 -13.86 -14.79 -5.38
C ASP A 137 -13.34 -16.18 -4.94
N CYS A 138 -12.06 -16.27 -4.61
CA CYS A 138 -11.36 -17.50 -4.24
C CYS A 138 -10.89 -17.45 -2.78
N GLY A 139 -11.77 -17.29 -1.83
CA GLY A 139 -11.32 -17.33 -0.44
C GLY A 139 -12.15 -16.59 0.53
#